data_8b903718a3e90d396b687324d6abb565
#
_entry.id   8b903718a3e90d396b687324d6abb565
#
_cell.length_a   1.000
_cell.length_b   1.000
_cell.length_c   1.000
_cell.angle_alpha   90.00
_cell.angle_beta   90.00
_cell.angle_gamma   90.00
#
_symmetry.space_group_name_H-M   'P 1'
#
loop_
_entity.id
_entity.type
_entity.pdbx_description
1 polymer ?
#
loop_
_entity_poly.entity_id
_entity_poly.type
_entity_poly.pdbx_seq_one_letter_code
_entity_poly.pdbx_strand_id
1 'polypeptide(L)'
;MNMKEHLRKADILGYTLIAAALISYSVRSIWSMYQTIAVPLGVLLVVASVAVKFRDIRATLGHRSTRFGINSATSVVLLVGILAFVNYLGAQHVKRVDMTTEKIYSLSDQSVSVAEQVKAPLHIRAFYPGGDYAPARDLLDLYKSKNNKISYEFIDPDKQPQVAQQYSVTTYGDLQNPMTGESFRYGTLILDMGGKTERVEKQSEPAREEDITNALMKIVKGEKKTIYFTEGHGEKKLDQTERTGYSNAKGRLEKESYAVKTVNLVSEGKVPDDTSVLVMAGPTSEPFPNELDLIDAYLQKGGSALIMLDPPPGASLTGFMKKWSIDVGNNIVLDASGVGRLFGAGPSIPLVTNYGTHKITERFNVMTFFPLVRSVTPAMPAVSGITVQQLFASNERSWGETDLKSGEAQFDEKVDMKGPLSLAVVATKDLGENKRARLAVYGDSDFASNGFFDSQGNGNLFLNTVTWLAQDENFISIRPKNPEDRRLTMTEAEG
;
A
#
# COMPACT_ATOMS: atom_id res chain seq x y z
N MET A 1 56.10 -17.71 -51.12
CA MET A 1 55.58 -17.00 -49.91
C MET A 1 55.09 -18.06 -48.93
N ASN A 2 55.76 -18.18 -47.78
CA ASN A 2 55.73 -19.36 -46.91
C ASN A 2 54.40 -19.42 -46.11
N MET A 3 53.65 -20.51 -46.25
CA MET A 3 52.39 -20.82 -45.52
C MET A 3 52.53 -20.59 -43.98
N LYS A 4 53.70 -20.78 -43.44
CA LYS A 4 54.00 -20.51 -42.01
C LYS A 4 53.94 -19.03 -41.67
N GLU A 5 54.18 -18.09 -42.60
CA GLU A 5 54.17 -16.67 -42.40
C GLU A 5 52.74 -16.11 -42.36
N HIS A 6 51.81 -16.69 -43.16
CA HIS A 6 50.37 -16.38 -43.15
C HIS A 6 49.73 -16.89 -41.87
N LEU A 7 50.08 -18.09 -41.41
CA LEU A 7 49.60 -18.66 -40.14
C LEU A 7 50.10 -17.85 -38.94
N ARG A 8 51.26 -17.18 -39.04
CA ARG A 8 51.80 -16.35 -37.96
C ARG A 8 51.02 -15.04 -37.76
N LYS A 9 50.26 -14.57 -38.78
CA LYS A 9 49.39 -13.37 -38.74
C LYS A 9 47.90 -13.72 -38.62
N ALA A 10 47.55 -15.00 -38.57
CA ALA A 10 46.15 -15.47 -38.53
C ALA A 10 45.42 -15.09 -37.26
N ASP A 11 46.17 -14.80 -36.15
CA ASP A 11 45.60 -14.33 -34.89
C ASP A 11 44.90 -12.98 -35.02
N ILE A 12 45.48 -12.03 -35.84
CA ILE A 12 44.87 -10.73 -36.06
C ILE A 12 43.50 -10.91 -36.72
N LEU A 13 43.41 -11.77 -37.77
CA LEU A 13 42.16 -12.07 -38.42
C LEU A 13 41.17 -12.77 -37.49
N GLY A 14 41.67 -13.67 -36.64
CA GLY A 14 40.86 -14.33 -35.64
C GLY A 14 40.24 -13.37 -34.63
N TYR A 15 41.04 -12.46 -34.06
CA TYR A 15 40.53 -11.44 -33.14
C TYR A 15 39.52 -10.48 -33.80
N THR A 16 39.76 -10.07 -35.04
CA THR A 16 38.82 -9.21 -35.75
C THR A 16 37.48 -9.88 -36.05
N LEU A 17 37.47 -11.18 -36.37
CA LEU A 17 36.25 -11.96 -36.57
C LEU A 17 35.45 -12.09 -35.27
N ILE A 18 36.12 -12.41 -34.17
CA ILE A 18 35.47 -12.52 -32.87
C ILE A 18 34.93 -11.16 -32.44
N ALA A 19 35.71 -10.11 -32.54
CA ALA A 19 35.27 -8.76 -32.12
C ALA A 19 34.09 -8.27 -32.96
N ALA A 20 34.11 -8.46 -34.26
CA ALA A 20 33.00 -8.08 -35.19
C ALA A 20 31.73 -8.88 -34.88
N ALA A 21 31.83 -10.18 -34.53
CA ALA A 21 30.71 -11.01 -34.15
C ALA A 21 30.09 -10.54 -32.81
N LEU A 22 30.91 -10.22 -31.81
CA LEU A 22 30.47 -9.73 -30.52
C LEU A 22 29.82 -8.33 -30.63
N ILE A 23 30.39 -7.42 -31.40
CA ILE A 23 29.83 -6.09 -31.65
C ILE A 23 28.47 -6.24 -32.36
N SER A 24 28.38 -7.09 -33.39
CA SER A 24 27.13 -7.36 -34.10
C SER A 24 26.05 -7.93 -33.16
N TYR A 25 26.42 -8.80 -32.25
CA TYR A 25 25.50 -9.32 -31.24
C TYR A 25 25.05 -8.22 -30.25
N SER A 26 25.98 -7.39 -29.80
CA SER A 26 25.66 -6.29 -28.87
C SER A 26 24.70 -5.26 -29.46
N VAL A 27 24.78 -5.01 -30.78
CA VAL A 27 23.90 -4.06 -31.48
C VAL A 27 22.52 -4.66 -31.78
N ARG A 28 22.48 -5.94 -32.14
CA ARG A 28 21.22 -6.58 -32.59
C ARG A 28 20.50 -7.41 -31.55
N SER A 29 21.16 -7.73 -30.45
CA SER A 29 20.67 -8.62 -29.36
C SER A 29 20.15 -10.00 -29.83
N ILE A 30 20.47 -10.40 -31.06
CA ILE A 30 20.06 -11.65 -31.67
C ILE A 30 21.30 -12.43 -32.10
N TRP A 31 21.42 -13.68 -31.64
CA TRP A 31 22.48 -14.59 -32.11
C TRP A 31 22.12 -15.18 -33.43
N SER A 32 22.81 -14.75 -34.50
CA SER A 32 22.56 -15.16 -35.88
C SER A 32 23.54 -16.25 -36.36
N MET A 33 23.28 -16.80 -37.54
CA MET A 33 24.17 -17.76 -38.19
C MET A 33 25.59 -17.21 -38.42
N TYR A 34 25.73 -15.89 -38.58
CA TYR A 34 27.04 -15.24 -38.69
C TYR A 34 27.88 -15.42 -37.43
N GLN A 35 27.35 -15.19 -36.22
CA GLN A 35 28.08 -15.38 -34.96
C GLN A 35 28.42 -16.85 -34.73
N THR A 36 27.51 -17.76 -35.10
CA THR A 36 27.72 -19.21 -34.97
C THR A 36 28.89 -19.73 -35.80
N ILE A 37 29.21 -19.06 -36.93
CA ILE A 37 30.34 -19.43 -37.77
C ILE A 37 31.59 -18.59 -37.45
N ALA A 38 31.45 -17.29 -37.32
CA ALA A 38 32.56 -16.36 -37.15
C ALA A 38 33.35 -16.57 -35.86
N VAL A 39 32.65 -16.87 -34.74
CA VAL A 39 33.30 -17.08 -33.42
C VAL A 39 34.17 -18.35 -33.43
N PRO A 40 33.65 -19.56 -33.80
CA PRO A 40 34.49 -20.74 -33.84
C PRO A 40 35.66 -20.64 -34.82
N LEU A 41 35.41 -20.03 -35.99
CA LEU A 41 36.46 -19.84 -36.99
C LEU A 41 37.53 -18.88 -36.47
N GLY A 42 37.16 -17.78 -35.82
CA GLY A 42 38.07 -16.85 -35.19
C GLY A 42 38.93 -17.52 -34.10
N VAL A 43 38.30 -18.32 -33.23
CA VAL A 43 39.00 -19.10 -32.20
C VAL A 43 39.97 -20.09 -32.81
N LEU A 44 39.60 -20.79 -33.84
CA LEU A 44 40.45 -21.74 -34.56
C LEU A 44 41.69 -21.08 -35.14
N LEU A 45 41.53 -19.90 -35.78
CA LEU A 45 42.64 -19.08 -36.31
C LEU A 45 43.61 -18.63 -35.22
N VAL A 46 43.09 -18.18 -34.09
CA VAL A 46 43.90 -17.76 -32.94
C VAL A 46 44.68 -18.94 -32.39
N VAL A 47 44.03 -20.11 -32.18
CA VAL A 47 44.68 -21.31 -31.67
C VAL A 47 45.76 -21.79 -32.64
N ALA A 48 45.51 -21.81 -33.94
CA ALA A 48 46.50 -22.19 -34.97
C ALA A 48 47.71 -21.24 -34.95
N SER A 49 47.51 -19.93 -34.86
CA SER A 49 48.60 -18.96 -34.76
C SER A 49 49.44 -19.16 -33.49
N VAL A 50 48.77 -19.35 -32.34
CA VAL A 50 49.45 -19.63 -31.05
C VAL A 50 50.26 -20.90 -31.13
N ALA A 51 49.75 -21.97 -31.75
CA ALA A 51 50.46 -23.24 -31.93
C ALA A 51 51.74 -23.06 -32.77
N VAL A 52 51.71 -22.28 -33.84
CA VAL A 52 52.88 -21.99 -34.67
C VAL A 52 53.89 -21.11 -33.90
N LYS A 53 53.41 -20.16 -33.07
CA LYS A 53 54.27 -19.27 -32.25
C LYS A 53 54.72 -19.91 -30.94
N PHE A 54 54.29 -21.10 -30.61
CA PHE A 54 54.51 -21.73 -29.28
C PHE A 54 55.98 -21.81 -28.85
N ARG A 55 56.88 -22.12 -29.81
CA ARG A 55 58.33 -22.15 -29.53
C ARG A 55 58.90 -20.80 -29.20
N ASP A 56 58.41 -19.74 -29.87
CA ASP A 56 58.89 -18.38 -29.67
C ASP A 56 58.34 -17.81 -28.39
N ILE A 57 57.04 -18.12 -28.07
CA ILE A 57 56.38 -17.76 -26.82
C ILE A 57 57.08 -18.40 -25.62
N ARG A 58 57.45 -19.69 -25.71
CA ARG A 58 58.15 -20.41 -24.65
C ARG A 58 59.55 -19.87 -24.42
N ALA A 59 60.25 -19.41 -25.46
CA ALA A 59 61.57 -18.78 -25.35
C ALA A 59 61.51 -17.38 -24.66
N THR A 60 60.43 -16.66 -24.85
CA THR A 60 60.22 -15.31 -24.30
C THR A 60 59.66 -15.27 -22.88
N LEU A 61 59.05 -16.40 -22.41
CA LEU A 61 58.43 -16.51 -21.07
C LEU A 61 59.44 -16.34 -19.91
N GLY A 62 60.76 -16.45 -20.17
CA GLY A 62 61.82 -16.29 -19.19
C GLY A 62 62.19 -14.82 -18.87
N HIS A 63 61.83 -13.84 -19.69
CA HIS A 63 62.20 -12.47 -19.51
C HIS A 63 61.32 -11.72 -18.49
N ARG A 64 61.91 -10.85 -17.67
CA ARG A 64 61.21 -10.03 -16.66
C ARG A 64 60.06 -9.20 -17.25
N SER A 65 60.26 -8.63 -18.43
CA SER A 65 59.23 -7.80 -19.12
C SER A 65 58.01 -8.61 -19.54
N THR A 66 58.21 -9.88 -19.91
CA THR A 66 57.13 -10.83 -20.29
C THR A 66 56.28 -11.22 -19.08
N ARG A 67 56.91 -11.39 -17.91
CA ARG A 67 56.17 -11.68 -16.66
C ARG A 67 55.27 -10.49 -16.26
N PHE A 68 55.73 -9.25 -16.40
CA PHE A 68 54.88 -8.07 -16.16
C PHE A 68 53.78 -7.94 -17.18
N GLY A 69 54.04 -8.22 -18.48
CA GLY A 69 53.00 -8.22 -19.51
C GLY A 69 51.93 -9.30 -19.30
N ILE A 70 52.32 -10.51 -18.88
CA ILE A 70 51.40 -11.60 -18.56
C ILE A 70 50.53 -11.23 -17.35
N ASN A 71 51.14 -10.70 -16.27
CA ASN A 71 50.39 -10.26 -15.10
C ASN A 71 49.37 -9.16 -15.44
N SER A 72 49.77 -8.16 -16.25
CA SER A 72 48.84 -7.13 -16.70
C SER A 72 47.72 -7.68 -17.58
N ALA A 73 48.03 -8.56 -18.52
CA ALA A 73 47.01 -9.21 -19.36
C ALA A 73 46.07 -10.08 -18.52
N THR A 74 46.60 -10.84 -17.57
CA THR A 74 45.76 -11.65 -16.65
C THR A 74 44.85 -10.76 -15.78
N SER A 75 45.37 -9.64 -15.28
CA SER A 75 44.57 -8.67 -14.52
C SER A 75 43.45 -8.07 -15.34
N VAL A 76 43.70 -7.73 -16.62
CA VAL A 76 42.67 -7.21 -17.54
C VAL A 76 41.60 -8.29 -17.83
N VAL A 77 42.01 -9.53 -18.09
CA VAL A 77 41.07 -10.64 -18.34
C VAL A 77 40.21 -10.92 -17.11
N LEU A 78 40.80 -10.92 -15.92
CA LEU A 78 40.08 -11.08 -14.66
C LEU A 78 39.09 -9.93 -14.45
N LEU A 79 39.51 -8.68 -14.70
CA LEU A 79 38.63 -7.53 -14.56
C LEU A 79 37.43 -7.61 -15.52
N VAL A 80 37.67 -7.94 -16.79
CA VAL A 80 36.59 -8.14 -17.77
C VAL A 80 35.68 -9.33 -17.37
N GLY A 81 36.26 -10.42 -16.88
CA GLY A 81 35.50 -11.57 -16.35
C GLY A 81 34.61 -11.19 -15.17
N ILE A 82 35.15 -10.41 -14.22
CA ILE A 82 34.39 -9.91 -13.07
C ILE A 82 33.26 -8.99 -13.53
N LEU A 83 33.54 -8.05 -14.43
CA LEU A 83 32.53 -7.14 -14.97
C LEU A 83 31.41 -7.90 -15.73
N ALA A 84 31.77 -8.89 -16.54
CA ALA A 84 30.81 -9.75 -17.22
C ALA A 84 29.96 -10.56 -16.22
N PHE A 85 30.57 -11.09 -15.18
CA PHE A 85 29.90 -11.85 -14.13
C PHE A 85 28.96 -10.97 -13.31
N VAL A 86 29.39 -9.77 -12.91
CA VAL A 86 28.56 -8.79 -12.20
C VAL A 86 27.37 -8.36 -13.07
N ASN A 87 27.63 -8.11 -14.37
CA ASN A 87 26.56 -7.79 -15.31
C ASN A 87 25.56 -8.96 -15.50
N TYR A 88 26.06 -10.18 -15.58
CA TYR A 88 25.23 -11.38 -15.65
C TYR A 88 24.37 -11.56 -14.41
N LEU A 89 24.95 -11.42 -13.20
CA LEU A 89 24.22 -11.45 -11.94
C LEU A 89 23.19 -10.32 -11.85
N GLY A 90 23.56 -9.12 -12.28
CA GLY A 90 22.67 -7.97 -12.33
C GLY A 90 21.47 -8.19 -13.27
N ALA A 91 21.70 -8.83 -14.41
CA ALA A 91 20.63 -9.17 -15.36
C ALA A 91 19.67 -10.26 -14.85
N GLN A 92 20.17 -11.21 -14.05
CA GLN A 92 19.34 -12.25 -13.43
C GLN A 92 18.58 -11.80 -12.17
N HIS A 93 19.12 -10.82 -11.43
CA HIS A 93 18.59 -10.35 -10.16
C HIS A 93 18.22 -8.87 -10.26
N VAL A 94 17.30 -8.53 -11.16
CA VAL A 94 16.82 -7.15 -11.32
C VAL A 94 16.01 -6.75 -10.08
N LYS A 95 16.67 -6.17 -9.08
CA LYS A 95 15.98 -5.43 -8.02
C LYS A 95 15.74 -4.01 -8.53
N ARG A 96 14.50 -3.71 -8.91
CA ARG A 96 14.11 -2.33 -9.18
C ARG A 96 13.95 -1.61 -7.85
N VAL A 97 14.75 -0.61 -7.60
CA VAL A 97 14.62 0.30 -6.45
C VAL A 97 14.03 1.59 -6.99
N ASP A 98 12.82 1.90 -6.55
CA ASP A 98 12.18 3.17 -6.87
C ASP A 98 12.78 4.25 -5.97
N MET A 99 13.54 5.17 -6.57
CA MET A 99 14.19 6.29 -5.88
C MET A 99 13.35 7.57 -5.95
N THR A 100 12.15 7.52 -6.53
CA THR A 100 11.26 8.68 -6.56
C THR A 100 10.67 8.94 -5.17
N THR A 101 10.53 10.21 -4.81
CA THR A 101 9.95 10.62 -3.51
C THR A 101 8.53 10.08 -3.32
N GLU A 102 7.80 9.91 -4.41
CA GLU A 102 6.40 9.46 -4.43
C GLU A 102 6.24 7.97 -4.76
N LYS A 103 7.35 7.24 -5.01
CA LYS A 103 7.36 5.82 -5.39
C LYS A 103 6.42 5.48 -6.55
N ILE A 104 6.40 6.34 -7.57
CA ILE A 104 5.48 6.23 -8.73
C ILE A 104 5.73 5.02 -9.63
N TYR A 105 6.91 4.39 -9.53
CA TYR A 105 7.28 3.17 -10.28
C TYR A 105 7.22 1.90 -9.45
N SER A 106 6.58 1.94 -8.27
CA SER A 106 6.38 0.78 -7.41
C SER A 106 4.96 0.74 -6.89
N LEU A 107 4.45 -0.45 -6.63
CA LEU A 107 3.16 -0.62 -5.98
C LEU A 107 3.22 -0.12 -4.53
N SER A 108 2.12 0.43 -4.05
CA SER A 108 1.91 0.73 -2.64
C SER A 108 1.97 -0.54 -1.79
N ASP A 109 2.21 -0.36 -0.50
CA ASP A 109 2.26 -1.49 0.43
C ASP A 109 0.95 -2.28 0.45
N GLN A 110 -0.20 -1.61 0.26
CA GLN A 110 -1.49 -2.28 0.13
C GLN A 110 -1.56 -3.16 -1.11
N SER A 111 -1.20 -2.63 -2.26
CA SER A 111 -1.23 -3.36 -3.53
C SER A 111 -0.30 -4.56 -3.51
N VAL A 112 0.88 -4.41 -2.89
CA VAL A 112 1.82 -5.51 -2.67
C VAL A 112 1.19 -6.58 -1.79
N SER A 113 0.64 -6.19 -0.62
CA SER A 113 0.02 -7.12 0.32
C SER A 113 -1.15 -7.88 -0.31
N VAL A 114 -2.00 -7.20 -1.09
CA VAL A 114 -3.14 -7.82 -1.80
C VAL A 114 -2.65 -8.77 -2.88
N ALA A 115 -1.65 -8.38 -3.68
CA ALA A 115 -1.08 -9.23 -4.73
C ALA A 115 -0.48 -10.52 -4.13
N GLU A 116 0.21 -10.44 -2.99
CA GLU A 116 0.78 -11.59 -2.28
C GLU A 116 -0.30 -12.55 -1.74
N GLN A 117 -1.52 -12.08 -1.46
CA GLN A 117 -2.64 -12.90 -1.00
C GLN A 117 -3.31 -13.71 -2.13
N VAL A 118 -2.96 -13.51 -3.38
CA VAL A 118 -3.48 -14.31 -4.50
C VAL A 118 -2.94 -15.74 -4.41
N LYS A 119 -3.77 -16.68 -3.95
CA LYS A 119 -3.39 -18.07 -3.70
C LYS A 119 -3.63 -19.02 -4.88
N ALA A 120 -4.56 -18.67 -5.78
CA ALA A 120 -4.89 -19.42 -6.99
C ALA A 120 -4.45 -18.64 -8.24
N PRO A 121 -4.29 -19.31 -9.42
CA PRO A 121 -4.02 -18.62 -10.67
C PRO A 121 -5.06 -17.54 -10.94
N LEU A 122 -4.59 -16.32 -11.16
CA LEU A 122 -5.40 -15.15 -11.51
C LEU A 122 -5.00 -14.69 -12.91
N HIS A 123 -5.99 -14.55 -13.77
CA HIS A 123 -5.80 -14.08 -15.13
C HIS A 123 -6.51 -12.75 -15.35
N ILE A 124 -5.79 -11.75 -15.86
CA ILE A 124 -6.31 -10.41 -16.14
C ILE A 124 -6.40 -10.24 -17.65
N ARG A 125 -7.61 -10.09 -18.18
CA ARG A 125 -7.84 -9.73 -19.58
C ARG A 125 -7.99 -8.23 -19.69
N ALA A 126 -7.04 -7.61 -20.39
CA ALA A 126 -6.97 -6.16 -20.56
C ALA A 126 -7.46 -5.80 -21.98
N PHE A 127 -8.70 -5.32 -22.05
CA PHE A 127 -9.31 -4.90 -23.33
C PHE A 127 -8.97 -3.43 -23.59
N TYR A 128 -8.13 -3.21 -24.62
CA TYR A 128 -7.74 -1.87 -25.04
C TYR A 128 -7.79 -1.77 -26.57
N PRO A 129 -8.32 -0.67 -27.13
CA PRO A 129 -8.23 -0.40 -28.56
C PRO A 129 -6.77 -0.42 -29.03
N GLY A 130 -6.51 -1.16 -30.12
CA GLY A 130 -5.14 -1.41 -30.60
C GLY A 130 -4.39 -2.52 -29.87
N GLY A 131 -4.99 -3.14 -28.87
CA GLY A 131 -4.50 -4.36 -28.19
C GLY A 131 -3.40 -4.16 -27.19
N ASP A 132 -2.78 -3.00 -27.11
CA ASP A 132 -1.68 -2.74 -26.19
C ASP A 132 -1.68 -1.30 -25.69
N TYR A 133 -1.57 -1.13 -24.38
CA TYR A 133 -1.50 0.18 -23.73
C TYR A 133 -0.39 0.18 -22.69
N ALA A 134 0.72 0.85 -23.02
CA ALA A 134 1.94 0.83 -22.23
C ALA A 134 1.73 1.17 -20.73
N PRO A 135 0.96 2.21 -20.33
CA PRO A 135 0.75 2.52 -18.93
C PRO A 135 0.05 1.39 -18.14
N ALA A 136 -0.93 0.72 -18.77
CA ALA A 136 -1.58 -0.43 -18.13
C ALA A 136 -0.65 -1.65 -18.07
N ARG A 137 0.17 -1.86 -19.09
CA ARG A 137 1.18 -2.93 -19.10
C ARG A 137 2.17 -2.75 -17.96
N ASP A 138 2.75 -1.55 -17.84
CA ASP A 138 3.73 -1.25 -16.80
C ASP A 138 3.14 -1.50 -15.40
N LEU A 139 1.89 -1.10 -15.18
CA LEU A 139 1.19 -1.34 -13.92
C LEU A 139 0.91 -2.83 -13.68
N LEU A 140 0.43 -3.57 -14.67
CA LEU A 140 0.17 -5.02 -14.57
C LEU A 140 1.47 -5.82 -14.37
N ASP A 141 2.58 -5.39 -14.97
CA ASP A 141 3.90 -5.97 -14.75
C ASP A 141 4.35 -5.81 -13.29
N LEU A 142 4.02 -4.70 -12.64
CA LEU A 142 4.31 -4.53 -11.20
C LEU A 142 3.56 -5.58 -10.36
N TYR A 143 2.27 -5.83 -10.63
CA TYR A 143 1.51 -6.87 -9.92
C TYR A 143 2.07 -8.28 -10.19
N LYS A 144 2.33 -8.60 -11.45
CA LYS A 144 2.92 -9.88 -11.86
C LYS A 144 4.29 -10.12 -11.20
N SER A 145 5.09 -9.08 -11.04
CA SER A 145 6.40 -9.16 -10.37
C SER A 145 6.30 -9.52 -8.88
N LYS A 146 5.16 -9.22 -8.23
CA LYS A 146 4.92 -9.52 -6.81
C LYS A 146 4.38 -10.93 -6.59
N ASN A 147 3.65 -11.48 -7.56
CA ASN A 147 3.12 -12.84 -7.47
C ASN A 147 3.06 -13.49 -8.85
N ASN A 148 3.78 -14.58 -9.02
CA ASN A 148 3.85 -15.34 -10.29
C ASN A 148 2.53 -16.03 -10.70
N LYS A 149 1.54 -16.09 -9.79
CA LYS A 149 0.18 -16.57 -10.09
C LYS A 149 -0.68 -15.54 -10.81
N ILE A 150 -0.24 -14.28 -10.85
CA ILE A 150 -0.89 -13.21 -11.60
C ILE A 150 -0.35 -13.23 -13.03
N SER A 151 -1.24 -13.38 -13.98
CA SER A 151 -0.96 -13.32 -15.42
C SER A 151 -1.91 -12.35 -16.07
N TYR A 152 -1.52 -11.81 -17.23
CA TYR A 152 -2.39 -10.94 -18.00
C TYR A 152 -2.17 -11.12 -19.49
N GLU A 153 -3.20 -10.74 -20.26
CA GLU A 153 -3.17 -10.64 -21.72
C GLU A 153 -3.86 -9.35 -22.17
N PHE A 154 -3.37 -8.78 -23.27
CA PHE A 154 -4.02 -7.64 -23.92
C PHE A 154 -4.87 -8.13 -25.09
N ILE A 155 -6.10 -7.68 -25.15
CA ILE A 155 -7.07 -8.04 -26.18
C ILE A 155 -7.55 -6.76 -26.86
N ASP A 156 -7.42 -6.73 -28.18
CA ASP A 156 -8.02 -5.67 -29.00
C ASP A 156 -9.50 -6.02 -29.25
N PRO A 157 -10.45 -5.28 -28.65
CA PRO A 157 -11.87 -5.61 -28.81
C PRO A 157 -12.36 -5.47 -30.25
N ASP A 158 -11.71 -4.62 -31.06
CA ASP A 158 -12.08 -4.43 -32.47
C ASP A 158 -11.58 -5.58 -33.32
N LYS A 159 -10.43 -6.18 -33.02
CA LYS A 159 -9.90 -7.35 -33.72
C LYS A 159 -10.50 -8.67 -33.21
N GLN A 160 -10.97 -8.69 -31.96
CA GLN A 160 -11.55 -9.88 -31.31
C GLN A 160 -12.95 -9.61 -30.76
N PRO A 161 -13.92 -9.21 -31.59
CA PRO A 161 -15.25 -8.78 -31.15
C PRO A 161 -16.03 -9.90 -30.44
N GLN A 162 -15.80 -11.16 -30.82
CA GLN A 162 -16.46 -12.31 -30.18
C GLN A 162 -16.00 -12.46 -28.72
N VAL A 163 -14.70 -12.26 -28.45
CA VAL A 163 -14.18 -12.31 -27.08
C VAL A 163 -14.67 -11.10 -26.29
N ALA A 164 -14.67 -9.91 -26.87
CA ALA A 164 -15.21 -8.71 -26.22
C ALA A 164 -16.68 -8.89 -25.84
N GLN A 165 -17.50 -9.43 -26.73
CA GLN A 165 -18.92 -9.70 -26.49
C GLN A 165 -19.14 -10.72 -25.37
N GLN A 166 -18.33 -11.78 -25.28
CA GLN A 166 -18.40 -12.78 -24.21
C GLN A 166 -18.26 -12.13 -22.83
N TYR A 167 -17.44 -11.09 -22.69
CA TYR A 167 -17.23 -10.34 -21.45
C TYR A 167 -18.07 -9.06 -21.38
N SER A 168 -19.01 -8.85 -22.29
CA SER A 168 -19.86 -7.64 -22.40
C SER A 168 -19.01 -6.35 -22.42
N VAL A 169 -17.85 -6.42 -23.07
CA VAL A 169 -17.00 -5.24 -23.31
C VAL A 169 -17.48 -4.58 -24.59
N THR A 170 -17.90 -3.31 -24.46
CA THR A 170 -18.26 -2.51 -25.63
C THR A 170 -17.02 -2.14 -26.42
N THR A 171 -17.11 -2.14 -27.76
CA THR A 171 -16.08 -1.57 -28.62
C THR A 171 -15.99 -0.07 -28.32
N TYR A 172 -14.86 0.35 -27.86
CA TYR A 172 -14.58 1.77 -27.67
C TYR A 172 -14.14 2.32 -29.02
N GLY A 173 -15.02 2.95 -29.76
CA GLY A 173 -14.61 3.76 -30.90
C GLY A 173 -13.57 4.79 -30.50
N ASP A 174 -12.80 5.31 -31.44
CA ASP A 174 -11.84 6.40 -31.20
C ASP A 174 -12.55 7.60 -30.58
N LEU A 175 -12.55 7.67 -29.25
CA LEU A 175 -12.98 8.84 -28.52
C LEU A 175 -11.87 9.88 -28.66
N GLN A 176 -12.01 10.75 -29.66
CA GLN A 176 -11.12 11.90 -29.81
C GLN A 176 -11.58 12.99 -28.85
N ASN A 177 -10.64 13.58 -28.11
CA ASN A 177 -10.91 14.81 -27.39
C ASN A 177 -11.23 15.91 -28.39
N PRO A 178 -12.44 16.51 -28.36
CA PRO A 178 -12.83 17.55 -29.33
C PRO A 178 -11.92 18.78 -29.31
N MET A 179 -11.20 19.02 -28.20
CA MET A 179 -10.34 20.19 -28.03
C MET A 179 -8.87 19.95 -28.42
N THR A 180 -8.34 18.75 -28.22
CA THR A 180 -6.91 18.47 -28.45
C THR A 180 -6.66 17.50 -29.59
N GLY A 181 -7.68 16.82 -30.10
CA GLY A 181 -7.56 15.78 -31.13
C GLY A 181 -6.87 14.49 -30.63
N GLU A 182 -6.59 14.41 -29.33
CA GLU A 182 -5.96 13.21 -28.75
C GLU A 182 -6.99 12.11 -28.55
N SER A 183 -6.63 10.90 -28.97
CA SER A 183 -7.44 9.69 -28.75
C SER A 183 -7.28 9.21 -27.31
N PHE A 184 -8.37 9.23 -26.54
CA PHE A 184 -8.38 8.62 -25.22
C PHE A 184 -8.64 7.11 -25.33
N ARG A 185 -7.70 6.32 -24.80
CA ARG A 185 -7.81 4.86 -24.75
C ARG A 185 -8.20 4.45 -23.34
N TYR A 186 -9.49 4.34 -23.10
CA TYR A 186 -10.01 3.78 -21.86
C TYR A 186 -10.18 2.27 -22.01
N GLY A 187 -9.53 1.50 -21.13
CA GLY A 187 -9.60 0.05 -21.19
C GLY A 187 -10.55 -0.52 -20.14
N THR A 188 -10.96 -1.75 -20.38
CA THR A 188 -11.67 -2.58 -19.40
C THR A 188 -10.76 -3.73 -18.98
N LEU A 189 -10.60 -3.93 -17.67
CA LEU A 189 -9.89 -5.08 -17.13
C LEU A 189 -10.90 -6.07 -16.56
N ILE A 190 -10.77 -7.33 -16.94
CA ILE A 190 -11.53 -8.45 -16.36
C ILE A 190 -10.54 -9.33 -15.62
N LEU A 191 -10.68 -9.38 -14.30
CA LEU A 191 -9.89 -10.23 -13.43
C LEU A 191 -10.67 -11.53 -13.20
N ASP A 192 -10.03 -12.68 -13.41
CA ASP A 192 -10.63 -14.00 -13.25
C ASP A 192 -9.74 -14.88 -12.37
N MET A 193 -10.31 -15.41 -11.29
CA MET A 193 -9.63 -16.34 -10.39
C MET A 193 -10.58 -17.50 -10.04
N GLY A 194 -10.41 -18.63 -10.71
CA GLY A 194 -11.21 -19.83 -10.44
C GLY A 194 -12.70 -19.65 -10.70
N GLY A 195 -13.09 -18.87 -11.71
CA GLY A 195 -14.47 -18.59 -12.08
C GLY A 195 -15.11 -17.42 -11.34
N LYS A 196 -14.44 -16.83 -10.34
CA LYS A 196 -14.83 -15.54 -9.78
C LYS A 196 -14.27 -14.43 -10.65
N THR A 197 -15.14 -13.56 -11.14
CA THR A 197 -14.74 -12.46 -12.02
C THR A 197 -15.05 -11.11 -11.40
N GLU A 198 -14.11 -10.17 -11.52
CA GLU A 198 -14.31 -8.77 -11.20
C GLU A 198 -13.95 -7.90 -12.39
N ARG A 199 -14.66 -6.80 -12.52
CA ARG A 199 -14.53 -5.87 -13.65
C ARG A 199 -14.03 -4.52 -13.17
N VAL A 200 -13.01 -4.00 -13.82
CA VAL A 200 -12.55 -2.61 -13.69
C VAL A 200 -12.82 -1.90 -15.00
N GLU A 201 -13.75 -0.97 -14.97
CA GLU A 201 -14.14 -0.17 -16.11
C GLU A 201 -14.20 1.30 -15.73
N LYS A 202 -13.56 2.15 -16.51
CA LYS A 202 -13.53 3.60 -16.32
C LYS A 202 -13.97 4.29 -17.59
N GLN A 203 -14.84 5.28 -17.45
CA GLN A 203 -15.41 6.01 -18.59
C GLN A 203 -14.57 7.23 -18.99
N SER A 204 -13.79 7.80 -18.08
CA SER A 204 -13.10 9.07 -18.28
C SER A 204 -11.59 9.03 -18.08
N GLU A 205 -11.04 7.93 -17.62
CA GLU A 205 -9.60 7.80 -17.33
C GLU A 205 -9.15 6.32 -17.35
N PRO A 206 -7.88 6.02 -17.56
CA PRO A 206 -7.35 4.67 -17.43
C PRO A 206 -7.51 4.10 -16.01
N ALA A 207 -7.57 2.77 -15.90
CA ALA A 207 -7.55 2.09 -14.61
C ALA A 207 -6.25 2.41 -13.85
N ARG A 208 -6.39 2.83 -12.60
CA ARG A 208 -5.30 3.16 -11.69
C ARG A 208 -4.97 1.97 -10.79
N GLU A 209 -3.87 2.07 -10.07
CA GLU A 209 -3.45 1.08 -9.07
C GLU A 209 -4.57 0.77 -8.05
N GLU A 210 -5.24 1.81 -7.53
CA GLU A 210 -6.35 1.65 -6.58
C GLU A 210 -7.48 0.78 -7.15
N ASP A 211 -7.84 0.97 -8.41
CA ASP A 211 -8.94 0.24 -9.04
C ASP A 211 -8.62 -1.25 -9.18
N ILE A 212 -7.39 -1.56 -9.61
CA ILE A 212 -6.93 -2.96 -9.74
C ILE A 212 -6.82 -3.61 -8.37
N THR A 213 -6.25 -2.91 -7.37
CA THR A 213 -6.12 -3.43 -6.01
C THR A 213 -7.49 -3.70 -5.38
N ASN A 214 -8.46 -2.81 -5.56
CA ASN A 214 -9.82 -3.02 -5.06
C ASN A 214 -10.51 -4.22 -5.73
N ALA A 215 -10.34 -4.41 -7.03
CA ALA A 215 -10.85 -5.58 -7.74
C ALA A 215 -10.18 -6.87 -7.25
N LEU A 216 -8.85 -6.86 -7.04
CA LEU A 216 -8.12 -7.96 -6.46
C LEU A 216 -8.61 -8.29 -5.05
N MET A 217 -8.83 -7.28 -4.19
CA MET A 217 -9.38 -7.48 -2.85
C MET A 217 -10.73 -8.17 -2.87
N LYS A 218 -11.62 -7.78 -3.79
CA LYS A 218 -12.94 -8.41 -3.94
C LYS A 218 -12.86 -9.89 -4.27
N ILE A 219 -11.94 -10.26 -5.16
CA ILE A 219 -11.71 -11.65 -5.55
C ILE A 219 -11.10 -12.45 -4.39
N VAL A 220 -10.09 -11.88 -3.70
CA VAL A 220 -9.28 -12.56 -2.69
C VAL A 220 -10.03 -12.68 -1.36
N LYS A 221 -10.75 -11.64 -0.92
CA LYS A 221 -11.51 -11.65 0.35
C LYS A 221 -12.71 -12.60 0.30
N GLY A 222 -13.32 -12.81 -0.86
CA GLY A 222 -14.49 -13.69 -1.00
C GLY A 222 -15.78 -13.02 -0.54
N GLU A 223 -16.45 -13.58 0.49
CA GLU A 223 -17.70 -13.00 1.00
C GLU A 223 -17.47 -11.64 1.67
N LYS A 224 -18.40 -10.70 1.41
CA LYS A 224 -18.32 -9.36 1.99
C LYS A 224 -18.62 -9.42 3.48
N LYS A 225 -17.70 -8.91 4.29
CA LYS A 225 -17.94 -8.68 5.72
C LYS A 225 -18.78 -7.43 5.92
N THR A 226 -19.71 -7.47 6.86
CA THR A 226 -20.65 -6.38 7.13
C THR A 226 -20.15 -5.55 8.32
N ILE A 227 -20.06 -4.25 8.11
CA ILE A 227 -19.74 -3.26 9.14
C ILE A 227 -21.05 -2.52 9.48
N TYR A 228 -21.49 -2.65 10.72
CA TYR A 228 -22.65 -1.93 11.20
C TYR A 228 -22.26 -0.70 12.01
N PHE A 229 -22.86 0.43 11.68
CA PHE A 229 -22.76 1.66 12.47
C PHE A 229 -24.00 1.83 13.33
N THR A 230 -23.81 2.08 14.63
CA THR A 230 -24.93 2.37 15.52
C THR A 230 -25.55 3.72 15.20
N GLU A 231 -26.84 3.83 15.44
CA GLU A 231 -27.61 5.06 15.36
C GLU A 231 -28.67 5.14 16.47
N GLY A 232 -29.02 6.36 16.87
CA GLY A 232 -30.05 6.60 17.90
C GLY A 232 -29.59 7.54 19.01
N HIS A 233 -28.28 7.72 19.18
CA HIS A 233 -27.69 8.56 20.23
C HIS A 233 -26.88 9.75 19.70
N GLY A 234 -27.19 10.19 18.48
CA GLY A 234 -26.55 11.38 17.86
C GLY A 234 -25.21 11.08 17.22
N GLU A 235 -24.95 9.81 16.85
CA GLU A 235 -23.74 9.38 16.18
C GLU A 235 -23.59 10.03 14.80
N LYS A 236 -22.37 10.00 14.28
CA LYS A 236 -22.03 10.50 12.93
C LYS A 236 -22.81 9.74 11.85
N LYS A 237 -23.41 10.48 10.91
CA LYS A 237 -24.28 9.91 9.86
C LYS A 237 -23.47 9.50 8.63
N LEU A 238 -23.70 8.27 8.17
CA LEU A 238 -22.99 7.68 7.01
C LEU A 238 -23.26 8.37 5.68
N ASP A 239 -24.48 8.89 5.49
CA ASP A 239 -24.89 9.51 4.22
C ASP A 239 -24.75 11.02 4.21
N GLN A 240 -24.28 11.62 5.32
CA GLN A 240 -24.04 13.04 5.44
C GLN A 240 -22.74 13.43 4.73
N THR A 241 -22.82 14.36 3.78
CA THR A 241 -21.69 14.84 2.96
C THR A 241 -20.98 16.06 3.54
N GLU A 242 -21.58 16.72 4.53
CA GLU A 242 -20.99 17.84 5.26
C GLU A 242 -19.73 17.40 6.02
N ARG A 243 -18.92 18.36 6.45
CA ARG A 243 -17.64 18.13 7.13
C ARG A 243 -17.72 17.17 8.32
N THR A 244 -18.83 17.18 9.07
CA THR A 244 -19.05 16.34 10.25
C THR A 244 -19.60 14.95 9.92
N GLY A 245 -20.02 14.70 8.68
CA GLY A 245 -20.55 13.41 8.24
C GLY A 245 -19.48 12.36 7.96
N TYR A 246 -19.91 11.13 7.64
CA TYR A 246 -19.05 9.98 7.41
C TYR A 246 -19.19 9.36 6.02
N SER A 247 -19.67 10.13 5.02
CA SER A 247 -19.83 9.62 3.65
C SER A 247 -18.51 9.19 3.02
N ASN A 248 -17.40 9.86 3.33
CA ASN A 248 -16.06 9.45 2.86
C ASN A 248 -15.63 8.12 3.48
N ALA A 249 -15.79 7.96 4.78
CA ALA A 249 -15.48 6.71 5.48
C ALA A 249 -16.30 5.53 4.93
N LYS A 250 -17.62 5.73 4.74
CA LYS A 250 -18.51 4.75 4.11
C LYS A 250 -18.01 4.36 2.72
N GLY A 251 -17.80 5.34 1.84
CA GLY A 251 -17.38 5.09 0.46
C GLY A 251 -16.03 4.37 0.37
N ARG A 252 -15.10 4.66 1.28
CA ARG A 252 -13.81 3.95 1.32
C ARG A 252 -13.94 2.51 1.82
N LEU A 253 -14.76 2.25 2.84
CA LEU A 253 -15.05 0.88 3.31
C LEU A 253 -15.71 0.04 2.21
N GLU A 254 -16.67 0.61 1.47
CA GLU A 254 -17.34 -0.05 0.36
C GLU A 254 -16.36 -0.38 -0.79
N LYS A 255 -15.45 0.53 -1.12
CA LYS A 255 -14.35 0.29 -2.07
C LYS A 255 -13.44 -0.86 -1.64
N GLU A 256 -13.22 -1.03 -0.33
CA GLU A 256 -12.44 -2.15 0.23
C GLU A 256 -13.25 -3.44 0.43
N SER A 257 -14.41 -3.53 -0.22
CA SER A 257 -15.28 -4.72 -0.22
C SER A 257 -15.96 -5.03 1.10
N TYR A 258 -16.20 -4.05 1.95
CA TYR A 258 -17.09 -4.17 3.08
C TYR A 258 -18.53 -3.79 2.68
N ALA A 259 -19.52 -4.46 3.26
CA ALA A 259 -20.90 -3.99 3.26
C ALA A 259 -21.05 -3.04 4.45
N VAL A 260 -21.56 -1.82 4.23
CA VAL A 260 -21.73 -0.83 5.29
C VAL A 260 -23.21 -0.56 5.51
N LYS A 261 -23.67 -0.75 6.74
CA LYS A 261 -25.09 -0.62 7.14
C LYS A 261 -25.18 0.16 8.44
N THR A 262 -26.37 0.66 8.76
CA THR A 262 -26.71 1.21 10.09
C THR A 262 -27.53 0.21 10.90
N VAL A 263 -27.50 0.34 12.21
CA VAL A 263 -28.33 -0.42 13.15
C VAL A 263 -28.76 0.43 14.33
N ASN A 264 -30.04 0.43 14.62
CA ASN A 264 -30.58 0.97 15.87
C ASN A 264 -30.82 -0.19 16.84
N LEU A 265 -29.98 -0.29 17.88
CA LEU A 265 -29.99 -1.42 18.80
C LEU A 265 -31.27 -1.47 19.67
N VAL A 266 -31.92 -0.32 19.89
CA VAL A 266 -33.21 -0.28 20.62
C VAL A 266 -34.29 -0.98 19.83
N SER A 267 -34.39 -0.67 18.54
CA SER A 267 -35.44 -1.24 17.67
C SER A 267 -35.15 -2.69 17.29
N GLU A 268 -33.88 -3.05 17.05
CA GLU A 268 -33.49 -4.39 16.64
C GLU A 268 -33.44 -5.39 17.83
N GLY A 269 -33.22 -4.92 19.05
CA GLY A 269 -33.12 -5.74 20.25
C GLY A 269 -31.93 -6.70 20.28
N LYS A 270 -31.06 -6.67 19.28
CA LYS A 270 -29.81 -7.44 19.17
C LYS A 270 -28.82 -6.77 18.20
N VAL A 271 -27.55 -7.16 18.30
CA VAL A 271 -26.58 -6.91 17.24
C VAL A 271 -26.86 -7.91 16.09
N PRO A 272 -26.98 -7.49 14.81
CA PRO A 272 -27.26 -8.38 13.69
C PRO A 272 -26.25 -9.53 13.58
N ASP A 273 -26.72 -10.72 13.21
CA ASP A 273 -25.90 -11.95 13.23
C ASP A 273 -24.78 -11.91 12.16
N ASP A 274 -24.95 -11.13 11.07
CA ASP A 274 -23.95 -10.92 10.01
C ASP A 274 -22.92 -9.82 10.32
N THR A 275 -22.94 -9.28 11.58
CA THR A 275 -22.03 -8.22 11.98
C THR A 275 -20.59 -8.73 12.11
N SER A 276 -19.70 -8.22 11.27
CA SER A 276 -18.26 -8.46 11.39
C SER A 276 -17.57 -7.43 12.30
N VAL A 277 -18.03 -6.17 12.23
CA VAL A 277 -17.57 -5.08 13.13
C VAL A 277 -18.76 -4.20 13.44
N LEU A 278 -18.94 -3.87 14.71
CA LEU A 278 -19.86 -2.85 15.17
C LEU A 278 -19.10 -1.55 15.39
N VAL A 279 -19.58 -0.43 14.86
CA VAL A 279 -18.95 0.89 15.00
C VAL A 279 -19.91 1.85 15.69
N MET A 280 -19.49 2.44 16.79
CA MET A 280 -20.18 3.54 17.45
C MET A 280 -19.33 4.82 17.27
N ALA A 281 -19.83 5.78 16.51
CA ALA A 281 -19.07 6.94 16.06
C ALA A 281 -19.57 8.24 16.68
N GLY A 282 -19.00 8.65 17.79
CA GLY A 282 -19.28 9.94 18.44
C GLY A 282 -20.72 10.07 18.93
N PRO A 283 -21.20 9.18 19.82
CA PRO A 283 -22.52 9.36 20.43
C PRO A 283 -22.53 10.64 21.28
N THR A 284 -23.53 11.48 21.07
CA THR A 284 -23.72 12.76 21.81
C THR A 284 -24.49 12.57 23.10
N SER A 285 -25.18 11.45 23.26
CA SER A 285 -25.89 11.06 24.48
C SER A 285 -25.52 9.62 24.87
N GLU A 286 -25.60 9.31 26.16
CA GLU A 286 -25.32 7.96 26.63
C GLU A 286 -26.34 6.96 26.08
N PRO A 287 -25.90 5.83 25.46
CA PRO A 287 -26.76 4.73 25.10
C PRO A 287 -27.44 4.14 26.34
N PHE A 288 -28.60 3.55 26.15
CA PHE A 288 -29.31 2.92 27.27
C PHE A 288 -28.53 1.69 27.79
N PRO A 289 -28.66 1.35 29.09
CA PRO A 289 -27.95 0.21 29.68
C PRO A 289 -28.19 -1.12 28.96
N ASN A 290 -29.41 -1.37 28.46
CA ASN A 290 -29.71 -2.57 27.68
C ASN A 290 -28.98 -2.63 26.34
N GLU A 291 -28.71 -1.51 25.68
CA GLU A 291 -27.92 -1.49 24.45
C GLU A 291 -26.45 -1.82 24.73
N LEU A 292 -25.89 -1.27 25.80
CA LEU A 292 -24.54 -1.60 26.23
C LEU A 292 -24.40 -3.07 26.61
N ASP A 293 -25.45 -3.68 27.20
CA ASP A 293 -25.50 -5.12 27.49
C ASP A 293 -25.57 -5.95 26.19
N LEU A 294 -26.27 -5.49 25.14
CA LEU A 294 -26.26 -6.13 23.83
C LEU A 294 -24.87 -6.08 23.18
N ILE A 295 -24.19 -4.94 23.27
CA ILE A 295 -22.82 -4.79 22.76
C ILE A 295 -21.85 -5.70 23.55
N ASP A 296 -21.97 -5.74 24.87
CA ASP A 296 -21.14 -6.63 25.70
C ASP A 296 -21.39 -8.10 25.34
N ALA A 297 -22.64 -8.51 25.23
CA ALA A 297 -23.00 -9.88 24.84
C ALA A 297 -22.46 -10.26 23.45
N TYR A 298 -22.45 -9.32 22.50
CA TYR A 298 -21.83 -9.51 21.19
C TYR A 298 -20.32 -9.71 21.31
N LEU A 299 -19.64 -8.87 22.08
CA LEU A 299 -18.20 -8.99 22.32
C LEU A 299 -17.85 -10.29 23.06
N GLN A 300 -18.65 -10.72 24.07
CA GLN A 300 -18.44 -11.97 24.81
C GLN A 300 -18.60 -13.23 23.90
N LYS A 301 -19.20 -13.10 22.72
CA LYS A 301 -19.29 -14.17 21.71
C LYS A 301 -18.10 -14.15 20.71
N GLY A 302 -17.14 -13.25 20.88
CA GLY A 302 -15.99 -13.06 19.99
C GLY A 302 -16.21 -12.00 18.93
N GLY A 303 -17.19 -11.12 19.11
CA GLY A 303 -17.43 -9.96 18.26
C GLY A 303 -16.32 -8.93 18.31
N SER A 304 -16.38 -7.97 17.40
CA SER A 304 -15.41 -6.88 17.28
C SER A 304 -16.11 -5.52 17.20
N ALA A 305 -15.64 -4.54 17.96
CA ALA A 305 -16.23 -3.21 17.96
C ALA A 305 -15.18 -2.09 17.90
N LEU A 306 -15.54 -0.99 17.22
CA LEU A 306 -14.86 0.31 17.26
C LEU A 306 -15.77 1.31 17.94
N ILE A 307 -15.31 1.89 19.04
CA ILE A 307 -16.04 2.94 19.77
C ILE A 307 -15.18 4.20 19.76
N MET A 308 -15.72 5.29 19.23
CA MET A 308 -15.08 6.59 19.14
C MET A 308 -15.87 7.58 19.99
N LEU A 309 -15.22 8.18 20.97
CA LEU A 309 -15.86 8.99 22.02
C LEU A 309 -15.31 10.41 21.99
N ASP A 310 -16.14 11.35 21.60
CA ASP A 310 -15.78 12.77 21.60
C ASP A 310 -15.69 13.31 23.02
N PRO A 311 -14.92 14.40 23.28
CA PRO A 311 -14.87 15.06 24.57
C PRO A 311 -16.27 15.51 25.08
N PRO A 312 -16.40 15.79 26.37
CA PRO A 312 -17.64 16.35 26.90
C PRO A 312 -18.12 17.57 26.10
N PRO A 313 -19.45 17.71 25.86
CA PRO A 313 -20.55 16.96 26.50
C PRO A 313 -20.90 15.60 25.83
N GLY A 314 -20.04 15.04 24.97
CA GLY A 314 -20.25 13.72 24.36
C GLY A 314 -20.35 12.61 25.40
N ALA A 315 -20.91 11.47 24.99
CA ALA A 315 -21.03 10.29 25.84
C ALA A 315 -19.67 9.77 26.30
N SER A 316 -19.58 9.20 27.48
CA SER A 316 -18.33 8.66 28.04
C SER A 316 -18.32 7.13 28.15
N LEU A 317 -19.49 6.52 28.25
CA LEU A 317 -19.67 5.07 28.46
C LEU A 317 -18.82 4.51 29.61
N THR A 318 -18.55 5.33 30.63
CA THR A 318 -17.55 5.03 31.67
C THR A 318 -17.76 3.66 32.33
N GLY A 319 -19.00 3.29 32.66
CA GLY A 319 -19.30 2.00 33.25
C GLY A 319 -19.00 0.81 32.34
N PHE A 320 -19.30 0.94 31.06
CA PHE A 320 -19.00 -0.07 30.04
C PHE A 320 -17.50 -0.17 29.79
N MET A 321 -16.80 0.97 29.64
CA MET A 321 -15.36 1.00 29.38
C MET A 321 -14.55 0.39 30.50
N LYS A 322 -14.95 0.61 31.76
CA LYS A 322 -14.30 -0.03 32.94
C LYS A 322 -14.40 -1.56 32.89
N LYS A 323 -15.51 -2.14 32.42
CA LYS A 323 -15.63 -3.60 32.25
C LYS A 323 -14.58 -4.12 31.26
N TRP A 324 -14.11 -3.29 30.32
CA TRP A 324 -13.09 -3.59 29.32
C TRP A 324 -11.68 -3.08 29.67
N SER A 325 -11.45 -2.74 30.95
CA SER A 325 -10.15 -2.20 31.43
C SER A 325 -9.73 -0.91 30.74
N ILE A 326 -10.65 -0.04 30.41
CA ILE A 326 -10.40 1.23 29.76
C ILE A 326 -10.94 2.38 30.62
N ASP A 327 -10.10 3.38 30.85
CA ASP A 327 -10.49 4.65 31.44
C ASP A 327 -10.62 5.72 30.38
N VAL A 328 -11.73 6.45 30.42
CA VAL A 328 -12.06 7.54 29.50
C VAL A 328 -11.99 8.86 30.25
N GLY A 329 -11.11 9.74 29.84
CA GLY A 329 -10.88 11.03 30.49
C GLY A 329 -12.04 12.00 30.27
N ASN A 330 -12.33 12.81 31.29
CA ASN A 330 -13.29 13.91 31.21
C ASN A 330 -12.54 15.21 30.86
N ASN A 331 -11.85 15.25 29.74
CA ASN A 331 -10.94 16.31 29.37
C ASN A 331 -10.92 16.53 27.83
N ILE A 332 -10.29 17.61 27.40
CA ILE A 332 -9.87 17.84 26.03
C ILE A 332 -8.35 17.88 26.00
N VAL A 333 -7.71 17.08 25.18
CA VAL A 333 -6.25 17.07 25.06
C VAL A 333 -5.81 18.24 24.18
N LEU A 334 -4.97 19.10 24.75
CA LEU A 334 -4.41 20.26 24.07
C LEU A 334 -2.91 20.08 23.85
N ASP A 335 -2.41 20.43 22.67
CA ASP A 335 -1.00 20.32 22.29
C ASP A 335 -0.35 21.72 22.20
N ALA A 336 0.50 22.02 23.19
CA ALA A 336 1.29 23.26 23.22
C ALA A 336 2.64 23.17 22.49
N SER A 337 2.94 22.08 21.80
CA SER A 337 4.22 21.93 21.08
C SER A 337 4.38 22.96 19.94
N GLY A 338 3.27 23.45 19.42
CA GLY A 338 3.22 24.36 18.28
C GLY A 338 3.49 23.70 16.91
N VAL A 339 3.77 22.40 16.88
CA VAL A 339 4.03 21.65 15.63
C VAL A 339 2.81 21.69 14.71
N GLY A 340 1.61 21.56 15.28
CA GLY A 340 0.36 21.62 14.52
C GLY A 340 0.18 22.91 13.71
N ARG A 341 0.73 24.04 14.17
CA ARG A 341 0.65 25.33 13.47
C ARG A 341 1.29 25.31 12.09
N LEU A 342 2.32 24.50 11.88
CA LEU A 342 2.96 24.33 10.57
C LEU A 342 2.01 23.71 9.55
N PHE A 343 0.94 23.07 10.01
CA PHE A 343 -0.08 22.41 9.20
C PHE A 343 -1.46 23.11 9.33
N GLY A 344 -1.49 24.33 9.88
CA GLY A 344 -2.74 25.08 10.09
C GLY A 344 -3.62 24.57 11.23
N ALA A 345 -3.10 23.67 12.09
CA ALA A 345 -3.83 23.14 13.24
C ALA A 345 -3.54 23.96 14.51
N GLY A 346 -4.61 24.25 15.28
CA GLY A 346 -4.52 24.87 16.60
C GLY A 346 -4.17 23.85 17.70
N PRO A 347 -3.99 24.33 18.95
CA PRO A 347 -3.69 23.45 20.09
C PRO A 347 -4.75 22.37 20.36
N SER A 348 -6.01 22.60 19.98
CA SER A 348 -7.11 21.64 20.10
C SER A 348 -7.13 20.54 19.05
N ILE A 349 -6.13 20.50 18.17
CA ILE A 349 -5.94 19.46 17.16
C ILE A 349 -4.56 18.84 17.37
N PRO A 350 -4.39 17.96 18.38
CA PRO A 350 -3.15 17.24 18.58
C PRO A 350 -2.74 16.44 17.35
N LEU A 351 -1.43 16.44 17.10
CA LEU A 351 -0.80 15.76 15.99
C LEU A 351 -0.04 14.54 16.52
N VAL A 352 -0.30 13.39 15.93
CA VAL A 352 0.37 12.13 16.29
C VAL A 352 1.33 11.71 15.17
N THR A 353 2.58 11.46 15.53
CA THR A 353 3.65 10.97 14.64
C THR A 353 4.27 9.67 15.13
N ASN A 354 4.08 9.35 16.42
CA ASN A 354 4.64 8.15 17.04
C ASN A 354 3.53 7.19 17.43
N TYR A 355 3.65 5.97 16.94
CA TYR A 355 2.65 4.93 17.12
C TYR A 355 3.23 3.73 17.86
N GLY A 356 2.43 3.09 18.71
CA GLY A 356 2.79 1.85 19.38
C GLY A 356 2.91 0.68 18.39
N THR A 357 3.61 -0.36 18.81
CA THR A 357 3.78 -1.58 18.02
C THR A 357 2.50 -2.42 18.09
N HIS A 358 1.61 -2.25 17.13
CA HIS A 358 0.37 -3.02 17.00
C HIS A 358 0.08 -3.26 15.50
N LYS A 359 -0.68 -4.30 15.15
CA LYS A 359 -1.02 -4.59 13.74
C LYS A 359 -1.67 -3.41 13.01
N ILE A 360 -2.47 -2.60 13.69
CA ILE A 360 -3.08 -1.38 13.13
C ILE A 360 -2.02 -0.36 12.70
N THR A 361 -0.92 -0.28 13.47
CA THR A 361 0.10 0.78 13.38
C THR A 361 1.49 0.27 12.97
N GLU A 362 1.68 -1.03 12.81
CA GLU A 362 2.99 -1.68 12.58
C GLU A 362 3.77 -1.09 11.40
N ARG A 363 3.07 -0.67 10.32
CA ARG A 363 3.67 -0.04 9.14
C ARG A 363 3.23 1.40 8.96
N PHE A 364 2.70 2.02 10.03
CA PHE A 364 2.10 3.33 9.96
C PHE A 364 3.13 4.40 10.30
N ASN A 365 3.56 5.17 9.30
CA ASN A 365 4.58 6.20 9.39
C ASN A 365 4.11 7.58 8.92
N VAL A 366 2.79 7.75 8.83
CA VAL A 366 2.15 8.98 8.38
C VAL A 366 1.52 9.66 9.57
N MET A 367 1.65 10.99 9.67
CA MET A 367 1.01 11.76 10.76
C MET A 367 -0.51 11.71 10.69
N THR A 368 -1.15 11.84 11.87
CA THR A 368 -2.61 11.95 12.00
C THR A 368 -3.00 13.11 12.88
N PHE A 369 -4.19 13.66 12.63
CA PHE A 369 -4.78 14.79 13.33
C PHE A 369 -6.01 14.34 14.12
N PHE A 370 -6.12 14.79 15.37
CA PHE A 370 -7.24 14.46 16.25
C PHE A 370 -7.92 15.72 16.75
N PRO A 371 -8.94 16.23 16.01
CA PRO A 371 -9.64 17.45 16.41
C PRO A 371 -10.52 17.20 17.65
N LEU A 372 -10.28 17.96 18.71
CA LEU A 372 -11.02 17.86 19.96
C LEU A 372 -11.03 16.45 20.58
N VAL A 373 -9.85 15.87 20.78
CA VAL A 373 -9.69 14.52 21.33
C VAL A 373 -9.67 14.52 22.85
N ARG A 374 -10.26 13.49 23.48
CA ARG A 374 -10.13 13.18 24.91
C ARG A 374 -9.10 12.08 25.14
N SER A 375 -8.61 11.96 26.36
CA SER A 375 -7.74 10.86 26.71
C SER A 375 -8.51 9.54 26.89
N VAL A 376 -7.90 8.44 26.41
CA VAL A 376 -8.38 7.06 26.57
C VAL A 376 -7.20 6.20 26.97
N THR A 377 -7.22 5.66 28.20
CA THR A 377 -6.07 4.99 28.80
C THR A 377 -6.41 3.57 29.29
N PRO A 378 -5.45 2.65 29.32
CA PRO A 378 -5.64 1.38 30.03
C PRO A 378 -5.97 1.62 31.50
N ALA A 379 -7.05 1.03 32.02
CA ALA A 379 -7.43 1.13 33.43
C ALA A 379 -6.52 0.26 34.29
N MET A 380 -6.27 0.74 35.51
CA MET A 380 -5.48 0.03 36.51
C MET A 380 -6.27 -0.06 37.83
N PRO A 381 -6.41 -1.26 38.46
CA PRO A 381 -5.95 -2.56 37.99
C PRO A 381 -6.73 -3.08 36.75
N ALA A 382 -6.05 -3.86 35.90
CA ALA A 382 -6.69 -4.46 34.74
C ALA A 382 -7.71 -5.55 35.15
N VAL A 383 -8.80 -5.66 34.41
CA VAL A 383 -9.78 -6.75 34.53
C VAL A 383 -9.16 -8.05 34.03
N SER A 384 -9.31 -9.13 34.82
CA SER A 384 -8.74 -10.43 34.48
C SER A 384 -9.23 -10.94 33.11
N GLY A 385 -8.30 -11.45 32.30
CA GLY A 385 -8.57 -12.00 30.97
C GLY A 385 -8.70 -10.94 29.88
N ILE A 386 -8.55 -9.65 30.18
CA ILE A 386 -8.53 -8.57 29.19
C ILE A 386 -7.12 -7.99 29.11
N THR A 387 -6.61 -7.90 27.89
CA THR A 387 -5.35 -7.22 27.59
C THR A 387 -5.66 -5.91 26.88
N VAL A 388 -5.17 -4.79 27.43
CA VAL A 388 -5.32 -3.47 26.81
C VAL A 388 -3.97 -2.93 26.39
N GLN A 389 -3.89 -2.43 25.18
CA GLN A 389 -2.68 -1.85 24.61
C GLN A 389 -2.97 -0.46 24.06
N GLN A 390 -2.11 0.49 24.42
CA GLN A 390 -2.13 1.83 23.83
C GLN A 390 -1.67 1.78 22.36
N LEU A 391 -2.40 2.43 21.47
CA LEU A 391 -2.03 2.55 20.05
C LEU A 391 -1.11 3.74 19.82
N PHE A 392 -1.42 4.88 20.39
CA PHE A 392 -0.63 6.11 20.27
C PHE A 392 -1.00 7.10 21.38
N ALA A 393 -0.17 8.10 21.53
CA ALA A 393 -0.34 9.17 22.51
C ALA A 393 -0.10 10.54 21.88
N SER A 394 -0.54 11.57 22.60
CA SER A 394 -0.25 12.96 22.29
C SER A 394 1.23 13.31 22.50
N ASN A 395 1.62 14.52 22.14
CA ASN A 395 2.96 15.05 22.38
C ASN A 395 3.25 15.22 23.89
N GLU A 396 4.53 15.17 24.28
CA GLU A 396 4.97 15.41 25.67
C GLU A 396 4.57 16.80 26.23
N ARG A 397 4.41 17.81 25.35
CA ARG A 397 3.99 19.15 25.70
C ARG A 397 2.47 19.33 25.67
N SER A 398 1.71 18.26 25.68
CA SER A 398 0.26 18.29 25.77
C SER A 398 -0.21 18.16 27.21
N TRP A 399 -1.48 18.48 27.43
CA TRP A 399 -2.18 18.20 28.67
C TRP A 399 -3.66 17.94 28.41
N GLY A 400 -4.32 17.28 29.33
CA GLY A 400 -5.75 17.06 29.31
C GLY A 400 -6.44 18.15 30.08
N GLU A 401 -6.96 19.17 29.40
CA GLU A 401 -7.70 20.30 29.97
C GLU A 401 -9.04 19.84 30.53
N THR A 402 -9.27 20.10 31.81
CA THR A 402 -10.49 19.69 32.51
C THR A 402 -11.45 20.84 32.73
N ASP A 403 -10.98 22.09 32.76
CA ASP A 403 -11.86 23.27 32.82
C ASP A 403 -12.40 23.68 31.45
N LEU A 404 -13.43 22.98 31.02
CA LEU A 404 -14.08 23.23 29.72
C LEU A 404 -15.04 24.43 29.74
N LYS A 405 -15.16 25.14 30.86
CA LYS A 405 -16.16 26.22 31.02
C LYS A 405 -15.57 27.62 30.95
N SER A 406 -14.32 27.80 31.35
CA SER A 406 -13.68 29.12 31.41
C SER A 406 -13.44 29.72 30.01
N GLY A 407 -13.30 28.89 28.99
CA GLY A 407 -12.90 29.33 27.66
C GLY A 407 -11.42 29.70 27.52
N GLU A 408 -10.66 29.65 28.62
CA GLU A 408 -9.22 29.84 28.68
C GLU A 408 -8.54 28.52 28.97
N ALA A 409 -7.65 28.09 28.10
CA ALA A 409 -6.88 26.87 28.27
C ALA A 409 -5.54 27.19 28.92
N GLN A 410 -5.38 26.86 30.20
CA GLN A 410 -4.16 27.03 30.93
C GLN A 410 -3.90 25.80 31.81
N PHE A 411 -2.75 25.15 31.61
CA PHE A 411 -2.38 23.97 32.38
C PHE A 411 -2.36 24.26 33.91
N ASP A 412 -3.18 23.53 34.66
CA ASP A 412 -3.18 23.51 36.13
C ASP A 412 -2.74 22.13 36.63
N GLU A 413 -1.53 22.05 37.19
CA GLU A 413 -0.92 20.82 37.70
C GLU A 413 -1.78 20.09 38.76
N LYS A 414 -2.72 20.76 39.38
CA LYS A 414 -3.57 20.15 40.44
C LYS A 414 -4.77 19.37 39.91
N VAL A 415 -5.24 19.74 38.69
CA VAL A 415 -6.47 19.18 38.12
C VAL A 415 -6.27 18.58 36.78
N ASP A 416 -5.28 19.07 35.98
CA ASP A 416 -5.03 18.62 34.65
C ASP A 416 -4.02 17.48 34.58
N MET A 417 -4.18 16.64 33.57
CA MET A 417 -3.27 15.53 33.30
C MET A 417 -2.19 15.97 32.37
N LYS A 418 -0.92 15.90 32.79
CA LYS A 418 0.23 16.20 31.92
C LYS A 418 0.43 15.09 30.88
N GLY A 419 0.79 15.50 29.68
CA GLY A 419 1.15 14.58 28.58
C GLY A 419 2.50 13.86 28.74
N PRO A 420 2.78 12.85 27.91
CA PRO A 420 1.92 12.40 26.81
C PRO A 420 0.69 11.62 27.29
N LEU A 421 -0.46 11.87 26.69
CA LEU A 421 -1.72 11.22 27.03
C LEU A 421 -2.11 10.21 25.94
N SER A 422 -2.54 9.03 26.34
CA SER A 422 -3.09 8.03 25.41
C SER A 422 -4.38 8.55 24.78
N LEU A 423 -4.46 8.48 23.44
CA LEU A 423 -5.62 8.95 22.67
C LEU A 423 -6.45 7.80 22.09
N ALA A 424 -5.86 6.61 22.02
CA ALA A 424 -6.55 5.40 21.58
C ALA A 424 -5.92 4.15 22.19
N VAL A 425 -6.78 3.17 22.45
CA VAL A 425 -6.39 1.86 22.95
C VAL A 425 -7.12 0.75 22.21
N VAL A 426 -6.55 -0.44 22.25
CA VAL A 426 -7.24 -1.69 21.87
C VAL A 426 -7.31 -2.61 23.08
N ALA A 427 -8.47 -3.21 23.29
CA ALA A 427 -8.66 -4.25 24.27
C ALA A 427 -8.97 -5.57 23.55
N THR A 428 -8.36 -6.65 24.03
CA THR A 428 -8.61 -8.00 23.53
C THR A 428 -8.91 -8.94 24.68
N LYS A 429 -9.88 -9.85 24.47
CA LYS A 429 -10.22 -10.91 25.39
C LYS A 429 -10.18 -12.23 24.65
N ASP A 430 -9.35 -13.15 25.13
CA ASP A 430 -9.32 -14.53 24.62
C ASP A 430 -10.48 -15.32 25.21
N LEU A 431 -11.28 -15.94 24.36
CA LEU A 431 -12.48 -16.69 24.76
C LEU A 431 -12.31 -18.21 24.56
N GLY A 432 -11.09 -18.66 24.20
CA GLY A 432 -10.81 -20.04 23.86
C GLY A 432 -11.26 -20.41 22.44
N GLU A 433 -10.95 -21.65 22.01
CA GLU A 433 -11.34 -22.19 20.70
C GLU A 433 -11.04 -21.24 19.49
N ASN A 434 -9.93 -20.52 19.54
CA ASN A 434 -9.53 -19.50 18.56
C ASN A 434 -10.50 -18.31 18.43
N LYS A 435 -11.40 -18.12 19.41
CA LYS A 435 -12.28 -16.95 19.47
C LYS A 435 -11.65 -15.85 20.31
N ARG A 436 -11.72 -14.64 19.83
CA ARG A 436 -11.19 -13.46 20.51
C ARG A 436 -12.11 -12.27 20.30
N ALA A 437 -12.54 -11.65 21.38
CA ALA A 437 -13.18 -10.35 21.31
C ALA A 437 -12.14 -9.25 21.07
N ARG A 438 -12.49 -8.26 20.25
CA ARG A 438 -11.63 -7.12 19.93
C ARG A 438 -12.43 -5.83 20.09
N LEU A 439 -11.90 -4.92 20.88
CA LEU A 439 -12.48 -3.60 21.08
C LEU A 439 -11.40 -2.55 20.84
N ALA A 440 -11.63 -1.64 19.89
CA ALA A 440 -10.80 -0.45 19.71
C ALA A 440 -11.57 0.76 20.24
N VAL A 441 -10.91 1.61 21.03
CA VAL A 441 -11.52 2.82 21.58
C VAL A 441 -10.63 4.01 21.28
N TYR A 442 -11.23 5.03 20.68
CA TYR A 442 -10.58 6.29 20.30
C TYR A 442 -11.24 7.44 21.03
N GLY A 443 -10.47 8.41 21.45
CA GLY A 443 -10.94 9.61 22.17
C GLY A 443 -11.50 10.72 21.26
N ASP A 444 -11.72 10.42 20.00
CA ASP A 444 -12.21 11.36 18.98
C ASP A 444 -12.89 10.60 17.85
N SER A 445 -14.01 11.09 17.36
CA SER A 445 -14.68 10.58 16.15
C SER A 445 -14.45 11.48 14.95
N ASP A 446 -14.14 12.76 15.13
CA ASP A 446 -13.98 13.73 14.06
C ASP A 446 -12.76 13.44 13.18
N PHE A 447 -11.75 12.72 13.67
CA PHE A 447 -10.58 12.36 12.85
C PHE A 447 -10.96 11.55 11.60
N ALA A 448 -12.07 10.80 11.65
CA ALA A 448 -12.59 10.00 10.54
C ALA A 448 -13.79 10.66 9.82
N SER A 449 -14.15 11.89 10.20
CA SER A 449 -15.21 12.66 9.53
C SER A 449 -14.77 13.16 8.15
N ASN A 450 -15.71 13.53 7.30
CA ASN A 450 -15.42 14.06 5.96
C ASN A 450 -14.45 15.25 5.98
N GLY A 451 -14.45 16.04 7.07
CA GLY A 451 -13.55 17.18 7.22
C GLY A 451 -12.09 16.81 7.46
N PHE A 452 -11.83 15.59 7.96
CA PHE A 452 -10.48 15.16 8.37
C PHE A 452 -10.07 13.81 7.79
N PHE A 453 -10.98 13.05 7.19
CA PHE A 453 -10.71 11.71 6.66
C PHE A 453 -9.53 11.66 5.68
N ASP A 454 -9.47 12.64 4.77
CA ASP A 454 -8.41 12.71 3.76
C ASP A 454 -7.18 13.51 4.26
N SER A 455 -7.18 13.95 5.52
CA SER A 455 -6.06 14.67 6.13
C SER A 455 -4.94 13.69 6.50
N GLN A 456 -3.86 13.70 5.72
CA GLN A 456 -2.68 12.86 5.95
C GLN A 456 -3.02 11.37 6.15
N GLY A 457 -2.76 10.81 7.35
CA GLY A 457 -2.98 9.40 7.66
C GLY A 457 -4.34 9.05 8.26
N ASN A 458 -5.24 10.01 8.47
CA ASN A 458 -6.49 9.77 9.23
C ASN A 458 -7.34 8.64 8.66
N GLY A 459 -7.69 8.72 7.37
CA GLY A 459 -8.47 7.67 6.71
C GLY A 459 -7.79 6.31 6.73
N ASN A 460 -6.46 6.28 6.56
CA ASN A 460 -5.70 5.03 6.64
C ASN A 460 -5.74 4.42 8.04
N LEU A 461 -5.62 5.24 9.09
CA LEU A 461 -5.71 4.77 10.48
C LEU A 461 -7.11 4.18 10.78
N PHE A 462 -8.18 4.88 10.37
CA PHE A 462 -9.55 4.40 10.51
C PHE A 462 -9.75 3.06 9.78
N LEU A 463 -9.35 2.97 8.51
CA LEU A 463 -9.50 1.77 7.70
C LEU A 463 -8.67 0.60 8.24
N ASN A 464 -7.43 0.85 8.69
CA ASN A 464 -6.59 -0.17 9.32
C ASN A 464 -7.24 -0.71 10.61
N THR A 465 -7.85 0.17 11.40
CA THR A 465 -8.58 -0.24 12.61
C THR A 465 -9.75 -1.15 12.28
N VAL A 466 -10.58 -0.76 11.32
CA VAL A 466 -11.71 -1.60 10.88
C VAL A 466 -11.22 -2.91 10.28
N THR A 467 -10.16 -2.90 9.48
CA THR A 467 -9.56 -4.09 8.89
C THR A 467 -9.04 -5.07 9.95
N TRP A 468 -8.37 -4.56 11.01
CA TRP A 468 -7.93 -5.38 12.13
C TRP A 468 -9.11 -5.98 12.90
N LEU A 469 -10.14 -5.18 13.18
CA LEU A 469 -11.37 -5.63 13.85
C LEU A 469 -12.10 -6.69 13.02
N ALA A 470 -12.16 -6.52 11.71
CA ALA A 470 -12.73 -7.48 10.78
C ALA A 470 -11.88 -8.75 10.60
N GLN A 471 -10.73 -8.89 11.27
CA GLN A 471 -9.80 -10.01 11.15
C GLN A 471 -9.25 -10.21 9.73
N ASP A 472 -9.05 -9.11 9.03
CA ASP A 472 -8.47 -9.04 7.68
C ASP A 472 -7.02 -8.51 7.72
N GLU A 473 -6.26 -8.86 8.75
CA GLU A 473 -4.96 -8.26 9.09
C GLU A 473 -3.93 -8.29 7.95
N ASN A 474 -4.03 -9.25 7.05
CA ASN A 474 -3.18 -9.35 5.87
C ASN A 474 -3.36 -8.19 4.87
N PHE A 475 -4.44 -7.42 4.98
CA PHE A 475 -4.73 -6.28 4.12
C PHE A 475 -4.44 -4.93 4.79
N ILE A 476 -3.92 -4.96 6.03
CA ILE A 476 -3.52 -3.73 6.75
C ILE A 476 -2.26 -3.17 6.11
N SER A 477 -2.34 -1.93 5.60
CA SER A 477 -1.21 -1.27 4.93
C SER A 477 -1.48 0.21 4.66
N ILE A 478 -0.47 0.92 4.16
CA ILE A 478 -0.63 2.28 3.63
C ILE A 478 -1.18 2.17 2.22
N ARG A 479 -2.31 2.82 1.98
CA ARG A 479 -3.04 2.81 0.71
C ARG A 479 -2.37 3.73 -0.32
N PRO A 480 -2.55 3.46 -1.63
CA PRO A 480 -2.05 4.36 -2.66
C PRO A 480 -2.62 5.77 -2.47
N LYS A 481 -1.77 6.77 -2.54
CA LYS A 481 -2.22 8.15 -2.69
C LYS A 481 -2.63 8.35 -4.15
N ASN A 482 -3.77 8.98 -4.38
CA ASN A 482 -4.03 9.57 -5.69
C ASN A 482 -2.94 10.61 -5.95
N PRO A 483 -2.23 10.57 -7.08
CA PRO A 483 -1.36 11.67 -7.45
C PRO A 483 -2.22 12.94 -7.53
N GLU A 484 -2.11 13.82 -6.56
CA GLU A 484 -2.75 15.13 -6.65
C GLU A 484 -2.11 15.87 -7.82
N ASP A 485 -2.96 16.45 -8.67
CA ASP A 485 -2.51 17.34 -9.76
C ASP A 485 -1.92 18.60 -9.10
N ARG A 486 -0.62 18.57 -8.84
CA ARG A 486 0.14 19.71 -8.28
C ARG A 486 0.44 20.77 -9.33
N ARG A 487 -0.45 21.02 -10.27
CA ARG A 487 -0.34 22.21 -11.08
C ARG A 487 -0.47 23.41 -10.16
N LEU A 488 0.59 24.18 -10.05
CA LEU A 488 0.54 25.50 -9.45
C LEU A 488 -0.47 26.33 -10.26
N THR A 489 -1.68 26.45 -9.74
CA THR A 489 -2.63 27.46 -10.22
C THR A 489 -2.11 28.79 -9.67
N MET A 490 -1.29 29.48 -10.46
CA MET A 490 -0.94 30.86 -10.17
C MET A 490 -2.23 31.68 -10.29
N THR A 491 -2.60 32.36 -9.23
CA THR A 491 -3.68 33.33 -9.26
C THR A 491 -3.25 34.50 -10.13
N GLU A 492 -4.22 35.18 -10.83
CA GLU A 492 -3.95 36.35 -11.68
C GLU A 492 -3.20 37.50 -10.98
N ALA A 493 -2.99 37.43 -9.65
CA ALA A 493 -2.23 38.39 -8.87
C ALA A 493 -0.73 38.08 -8.74
N GLU A 494 -0.25 36.95 -9.25
CA GLU A 494 1.16 36.49 -9.15
C GLU A 494 1.84 36.35 -10.52
N GLY A 495 1.16 36.76 -11.61
CA GLY A 495 1.65 36.75 -12.99
C GLY A 495 2.12 38.13 -13.46
#